data_ba82144d785183961cd158be678b54e5
#
_entry.id   ba82144d785183961cd158be678b54e5
#
_cell.length_a   1.000
_cell.length_b   1.000
_cell.length_c   1.000
_cell.angle_alpha   90.00
_cell.angle_beta   90.00
_cell.angle_gamma   90.00
#
_symmetry.space_group_name_H-M   'P 1'
#
loop_
_entity.id
_entity.type
_entity.pdbx_description
1 polymer ?
#
loop_
_entity_poly.entity_id
_entity_poly.type
_entity_poly.pdbx_seq_one_letter_code
_entity_poly.pdbx_strand_id
1 'polypeptide(L)'
;CWRSVVPRLKINLEDGIKVEIKGKVTTYSQQSKYQLIVQQIVFEGEGNLLKLLEQRKRRLAELGFFDESKKKEISKFPNSIGIITSESGAVIKDIIHRVSDRFPTKLLIYPSNVQGEKCLDDIIRGIEYFNIKKDNSVDVIIIARGGGSLEDLMPFNEELLVKKIFKSKIPIVSAVGHETDYTLCDLVSDLRAPTPSAAVEMILPNRKEIL
;
A
#
# COMPACT_ATOMS: atom_id res chain seq x y z
N CYS A 1 28.54 -2.41 15.68
CA CYS A 1 27.24 -1.91 16.17
C CYS A 1 26.96 -2.47 17.57
N TRP A 2 26.50 -1.65 18.52
CA TRP A 2 26.19 -2.14 19.86
C TRP A 2 24.90 -2.99 19.80
N ARG A 3 24.87 -4.12 20.53
CA ARG A 3 23.69 -5.01 20.58
C ARG A 3 22.37 -4.29 20.90
N SER A 4 22.43 -3.19 21.65
CA SER A 4 21.26 -2.36 21.99
C SER A 4 20.74 -1.48 20.84
N VAL A 5 21.50 -1.28 19.77
CA VAL A 5 21.12 -0.44 18.62
C VAL A 5 20.48 -1.30 17.51
N VAL A 6 20.89 -2.56 17.38
CA VAL A 6 20.40 -3.49 16.36
C VAL A 6 18.87 -3.61 16.35
N PRO A 7 18.16 -3.77 17.47
CA PRO A 7 16.69 -3.87 17.48
C PRO A 7 15.99 -2.58 17.06
N ARG A 8 16.65 -1.42 17.16
CA ARG A 8 16.11 -0.12 16.77
C ARG A 8 16.23 0.17 15.28
N LEU A 9 17.12 -0.57 14.58
CA LEU A 9 17.39 -0.32 13.16
C LEU A 9 16.32 -0.88 12.24
N LYS A 10 15.39 -1.74 12.73
CA LYS A 10 14.27 -2.34 11.96
C LYS A 10 14.68 -2.96 10.61
N ILE A 11 15.96 -3.34 10.44
CA ILE A 11 16.53 -3.83 9.19
C ILE A 11 17.10 -5.21 9.45
N ASN A 12 16.69 -6.21 8.68
CA ASN A 12 17.39 -7.51 8.60
C ASN A 12 18.62 -7.30 7.71
N LEU A 13 19.81 -7.35 8.33
CA LEU A 13 21.09 -7.29 7.63
C LEU A 13 21.51 -8.71 7.24
N GLU A 14 21.68 -8.94 5.94
CA GLU A 14 22.18 -10.18 5.36
C GLU A 14 23.51 -9.93 4.66
N ASP A 15 24.34 -10.96 4.53
CA ASP A 15 25.63 -10.86 3.83
C ASP A 15 25.40 -10.55 2.34
N GLY A 16 26.14 -9.56 1.82
CA GLY A 16 26.04 -9.13 0.41
C GLY A 16 25.12 -7.95 0.15
N ILE A 17 24.38 -7.47 1.15
CA ILE A 17 23.54 -6.29 1.01
C ILE A 17 24.36 -5.01 1.06
N LYS A 18 24.16 -4.11 0.12
CA LYS A 18 24.72 -2.75 0.15
C LYS A 18 23.85 -1.84 0.99
N VAL A 19 24.48 -1.15 1.94
CA VAL A 19 23.81 -0.24 2.86
C VAL A 19 24.51 1.11 2.89
N GLU A 20 23.72 2.17 3.04
CA GLU A 20 24.19 3.51 3.36
C GLU A 20 24.11 3.72 4.87
N ILE A 21 25.23 4.08 5.50
CA ILE A 21 25.32 4.21 6.95
C ILE A 21 25.58 5.68 7.30
N LYS A 22 24.68 6.25 8.10
CA LYS A 22 24.90 7.53 8.76
C LYS A 22 25.38 7.27 10.19
N GLY A 23 26.55 7.80 10.53
CA GLY A 23 27.13 7.59 11.84
C GLY A 23 28.29 8.54 12.13
N LYS A 24 28.84 8.40 13.34
CA LYS A 24 30.00 9.17 13.80
C LYS A 24 31.22 8.27 13.88
N VAL A 25 32.30 8.66 13.19
CA VAL A 25 33.59 7.99 13.32
C VAL A 25 34.22 8.41 14.64
N THR A 26 34.70 7.43 15.40
CA THR A 26 35.42 7.63 16.66
C THR A 26 36.62 6.70 16.71
N THR A 27 37.57 7.01 17.59
CA THR A 27 38.75 6.19 17.84
C THR A 27 38.61 5.53 19.20
N TYR A 28 38.96 4.25 19.27
CA TYR A 28 39.08 3.52 20.52
C TYR A 28 40.56 3.60 20.98
N SER A 29 40.83 4.43 21.96
CA SER A 29 42.20 4.81 22.39
C SER A 29 43.05 3.63 22.86
N GLN A 30 42.42 2.54 23.38
CA GLN A 30 43.15 1.39 23.89
C GLN A 30 43.67 0.44 22.80
N GLN A 31 43.18 0.51 21.56
CA GLN A 31 43.55 -0.42 20.49
C GLN A 31 43.91 0.26 19.16
N SER A 32 44.04 1.59 19.11
CA SER A 32 44.30 2.37 17.89
C SER A 32 43.39 2.00 16.69
N LYS A 33 42.12 1.60 16.95
CA LYS A 33 41.14 1.20 15.93
C LYS A 33 40.11 2.28 15.73
N TYR A 34 39.78 2.54 14.48
CA TYR A 34 38.62 3.35 14.14
C TYR A 34 37.34 2.57 14.36
N GLN A 35 36.33 3.23 14.93
CA GLN A 35 34.99 2.67 15.13
C GLN A 35 33.97 3.61 14.52
N LEU A 36 32.90 3.03 13.95
CA LEU A 36 31.76 3.76 13.45
C LEU A 36 30.59 3.57 14.42
N ILE A 37 30.18 4.66 15.08
CA ILE A 37 28.95 4.68 15.87
C ILE A 37 27.79 4.91 14.89
N VAL A 38 27.10 3.83 14.56
CA VAL A 38 25.99 3.85 13.62
C VAL A 38 24.78 4.51 14.26
N GLN A 39 24.22 5.54 13.62
CA GLN A 39 23.00 6.23 14.02
C GLN A 39 21.81 5.80 13.17
N GLN A 40 22.05 5.56 11.88
CA GLN A 40 21.05 5.15 10.92
C GLN A 40 21.70 4.24 9.87
N ILE A 41 20.97 3.22 9.45
CA ILE A 41 21.30 2.37 8.30
C ILE A 41 20.09 2.39 7.38
N VAL A 42 20.30 2.58 6.08
CA VAL A 42 19.30 2.45 5.02
C VAL A 42 19.89 1.61 3.89
N PHE A 43 19.05 0.94 3.12
CA PHE A 43 19.54 0.27 1.91
C PHE A 43 20.06 1.29 0.90
N GLU A 44 21.11 0.93 0.15
CA GLU A 44 21.65 1.81 -0.90
C GLU A 44 20.55 2.12 -1.92
N GLY A 45 20.27 3.42 -2.13
CA GLY A 45 19.20 3.86 -3.03
C GLY A 45 17.85 4.19 -2.35
N GLU A 46 17.55 3.65 -1.17
CA GLU A 46 16.30 3.92 -0.44
C GLU A 46 16.13 5.42 -0.12
N GLY A 47 17.22 6.10 0.23
CA GLY A 47 17.20 7.55 0.45
C GLY A 47 16.79 8.35 -0.79
N ASN A 48 17.13 7.89 -1.99
CA ASN A 48 16.73 8.52 -3.24
C ASN A 48 15.26 8.22 -3.57
N LEU A 49 14.79 7.00 -3.29
CA LEU A 49 13.38 6.63 -3.46
C LEU A 49 12.48 7.44 -2.52
N LEU A 50 12.88 7.62 -1.27
CA LEU A 50 12.14 8.44 -0.31
C LEU A 50 12.08 9.91 -0.73
N LYS A 51 13.18 10.49 -1.23
CA LYS A 51 13.18 11.86 -1.78
C LYS A 51 12.25 11.99 -2.98
N LEU A 52 12.28 11.03 -3.90
CA LEU A 52 11.40 11.01 -5.06
C LEU A 52 9.93 10.91 -4.64
N LEU A 53 9.62 10.06 -3.67
CA LEU A 53 8.28 9.88 -3.13
C LEU A 53 7.77 11.19 -2.50
N GLU A 54 8.59 11.86 -1.69
CA GLU A 54 8.20 13.13 -1.07
C GLU A 54 7.99 14.25 -2.09
N GLN A 55 8.80 14.33 -3.13
CA GLN A 55 8.61 15.27 -4.23
C GLN A 55 7.31 15.00 -5.00
N ARG A 56 7.01 13.74 -5.32
CA ARG A 56 5.74 13.33 -5.97
C ARG A 56 4.55 13.69 -5.09
N LYS A 57 4.62 13.36 -3.81
CA LYS A 57 3.57 13.65 -2.83
C LYS A 57 3.24 15.13 -2.78
N ARG A 58 4.27 15.99 -2.63
CA ARG A 58 4.09 17.44 -2.59
C ARG A 58 3.44 17.97 -3.86
N ARG A 59 3.95 17.58 -5.02
CA ARG A 59 3.40 17.99 -6.32
C ARG A 59 1.94 17.59 -6.51
N LEU A 60 1.60 16.36 -6.15
CA LEU A 60 0.22 15.87 -6.28
C LEU A 60 -0.73 16.53 -5.28
N ALA A 61 -0.25 16.85 -4.07
CA ALA A 61 -1.01 17.61 -3.09
C ALA A 61 -1.32 19.04 -3.59
N GLU A 62 -0.32 19.75 -4.15
CA GLU A 62 -0.50 21.08 -4.76
C GLU A 62 -1.52 21.07 -5.91
N LEU A 63 -1.61 19.97 -6.65
CA LEU A 63 -2.61 19.76 -7.71
C LEU A 63 -3.98 19.32 -7.17
N GLY A 64 -4.14 19.17 -5.85
CA GLY A 64 -5.39 18.81 -5.19
C GLY A 64 -5.85 17.38 -5.41
N PHE A 65 -4.93 16.42 -5.69
CA PHE A 65 -5.30 15.02 -5.85
C PHE A 65 -5.72 14.34 -4.54
N PHE A 66 -5.34 14.91 -3.39
CA PHE A 66 -5.60 14.34 -2.07
C PHE A 66 -6.67 15.09 -1.28
N ASP A 67 -7.39 16.02 -1.93
CA ASP A 67 -8.44 16.81 -1.29
C ASP A 67 -9.59 15.91 -0.83
N GLU A 68 -9.93 15.95 0.44
CA GLU A 68 -11.04 15.18 1.01
C GLU A 68 -12.38 15.49 0.35
N SER A 69 -12.59 16.74 -0.12
CA SER A 69 -13.80 17.15 -0.83
C SER A 69 -14.02 16.46 -2.18
N LYS A 70 -12.99 15.82 -2.72
CA LYS A 70 -13.03 15.10 -4.00
C LYS A 70 -13.22 13.60 -3.83
N LYS A 71 -13.18 13.11 -2.60
CA LYS A 71 -13.39 11.70 -2.29
C LYS A 71 -14.86 11.35 -2.40
N LYS A 72 -15.12 10.17 -2.97
CA LYS A 72 -16.46 9.65 -3.19
C LYS A 72 -16.96 8.92 -1.95
N GLU A 73 -18.23 9.05 -1.67
CA GLU A 73 -18.88 8.25 -0.63
C GLU A 73 -18.98 6.78 -1.05
N ILE A 74 -18.72 5.90 -0.12
CA ILE A 74 -18.89 4.46 -0.29
C ILE A 74 -20.27 4.09 0.28
N SER A 75 -21.05 3.33 -0.50
CA SER A 75 -22.34 2.82 -0.03
C SER A 75 -22.18 2.01 1.25
N LYS A 76 -23.06 2.21 2.22
CA LYS A 76 -23.09 1.41 3.46
C LYS A 76 -23.50 -0.04 3.22
N PHE A 77 -24.18 -0.32 2.09
CA PHE A 77 -24.65 -1.66 1.69
C PHE A 77 -24.29 -1.89 0.22
N PRO A 78 -23.01 -2.13 -0.11
CA PRO A 78 -22.64 -2.42 -1.48
C PRO A 78 -23.17 -3.81 -1.88
N ASN A 79 -23.83 -3.89 -3.04
CA ASN A 79 -24.31 -5.16 -3.60
C ASN A 79 -23.19 -5.98 -4.22
N SER A 80 -22.15 -5.29 -4.67
CA SER A 80 -21.01 -5.91 -5.35
C SER A 80 -19.71 -5.18 -5.08
N ILE A 81 -18.63 -5.94 -4.89
CA ILE A 81 -17.29 -5.46 -4.61
C ILE A 81 -16.34 -5.99 -5.68
N GLY A 82 -15.62 -5.08 -6.35
CA GLY A 82 -14.50 -5.41 -7.22
C GLY A 82 -13.22 -5.55 -6.40
N ILE A 83 -12.44 -6.58 -6.64
CA ILE A 83 -11.18 -6.79 -5.93
C ILE A 83 -10.06 -6.89 -6.95
N ILE A 84 -9.05 -6.03 -6.83
CA ILE A 84 -7.83 -6.05 -7.63
C ILE A 84 -6.71 -6.56 -6.71
N THR A 85 -6.31 -7.80 -6.89
CA THR A 85 -5.28 -8.48 -6.08
C THR A 85 -4.73 -9.71 -6.79
N SER A 86 -3.74 -10.38 -6.23
CA SER A 86 -3.23 -11.63 -6.76
C SER A 86 -4.25 -12.76 -6.61
N GLU A 87 -4.34 -13.63 -7.65
CA GLU A 87 -5.31 -14.73 -7.71
C GLU A 87 -5.11 -15.78 -6.60
N SER A 88 -3.87 -16.00 -6.18
CA SER A 88 -3.47 -17.11 -5.30
C SER A 88 -2.72 -16.65 -4.06
N GLY A 89 -3.22 -15.64 -3.34
CA GLY A 89 -2.55 -15.12 -2.14
C GLY A 89 -3.33 -15.35 -0.86
N ALA A 90 -2.70 -15.12 0.29
CA ALA A 90 -3.38 -15.06 1.59
C ALA A 90 -4.43 -13.94 1.59
N VAL A 91 -4.10 -12.80 0.98
CA VAL A 91 -4.94 -11.60 0.89
C VAL A 91 -6.34 -11.89 0.36
N ILE A 92 -6.45 -12.60 -0.78
CA ILE A 92 -7.78 -12.90 -1.35
C ILE A 92 -8.57 -13.85 -0.48
N LYS A 93 -7.93 -14.83 0.16
CA LYS A 93 -8.57 -15.76 1.09
C LYS A 93 -9.12 -15.03 2.32
N ASP A 94 -8.33 -14.11 2.87
CA ASP A 94 -8.72 -13.29 4.02
C ASP A 94 -9.93 -12.40 3.69
N ILE A 95 -9.93 -11.78 2.50
CA ILE A 95 -11.05 -10.97 2.03
C ILE A 95 -12.32 -11.82 1.90
N ILE A 96 -12.24 -12.97 1.21
CA ILE A 96 -13.40 -13.87 1.00
C ILE A 96 -13.95 -14.33 2.35
N HIS A 97 -13.08 -14.79 3.25
CA HIS A 97 -13.49 -15.22 4.58
C HIS A 97 -14.18 -14.08 5.33
N ARG A 98 -13.61 -12.88 5.33
CA ARG A 98 -14.18 -11.73 6.04
C ARG A 98 -15.52 -11.26 5.46
N VAL A 99 -15.69 -11.29 4.14
CA VAL A 99 -16.97 -10.97 3.49
C VAL A 99 -18.05 -11.99 3.90
N SER A 100 -17.73 -13.27 3.92
CA SER A 100 -18.66 -14.33 4.33
C SER A 100 -19.11 -14.17 5.78
N ASP A 101 -18.19 -13.77 6.68
CA ASP A 101 -18.48 -13.59 8.10
C ASP A 101 -19.34 -12.36 8.38
N ARG A 102 -19.06 -11.25 7.70
CA ARG A 102 -19.73 -9.98 8.00
C ARG A 102 -21.07 -9.84 7.29
N PHE A 103 -21.02 -9.85 5.97
CA PHE A 103 -22.22 -9.69 5.14
C PHE A 103 -21.95 -10.28 3.76
N PRO A 104 -22.53 -11.44 3.40
CA PRO A 104 -22.33 -12.06 2.10
C PRO A 104 -22.69 -11.11 0.97
N THR A 105 -21.70 -10.75 0.17
CA THR A 105 -21.81 -9.78 -0.92
C THR A 105 -21.15 -10.37 -2.16
N LYS A 106 -21.66 -10.02 -3.35
CA LYS A 106 -21.07 -10.46 -4.63
C LYS A 106 -19.64 -9.91 -4.77
N LEU A 107 -18.68 -10.80 -5.00
CA LEU A 107 -17.29 -10.44 -5.26
C LEU A 107 -16.94 -10.68 -6.73
N LEU A 108 -16.34 -9.69 -7.37
CA LEU A 108 -15.73 -9.80 -8.69
C LEU A 108 -14.23 -9.60 -8.55
N ILE A 109 -13.45 -10.62 -8.85
CA ILE A 109 -11.99 -10.60 -8.71
C ILE A 109 -11.37 -10.30 -10.07
N TYR A 110 -10.51 -9.28 -10.11
CA TYR A 110 -9.62 -9.02 -11.24
C TYR A 110 -8.21 -9.48 -10.83
N PRO A 111 -7.71 -10.61 -11.37
CA PRO A 111 -6.37 -11.10 -11.06
C PRO A 111 -5.31 -10.11 -11.53
N SER A 112 -4.39 -9.76 -10.65
CA SER A 112 -3.39 -8.74 -10.89
C SER A 112 -2.06 -9.11 -10.24
N ASN A 113 -0.96 -8.80 -10.92
CA ASN A 113 0.33 -8.81 -10.24
C ASN A 113 0.38 -7.63 -9.26
N VAL A 114 0.65 -7.90 -7.99
CA VAL A 114 0.70 -6.89 -6.93
C VAL A 114 2.13 -6.54 -6.52
N GLN A 115 3.11 -7.00 -7.29
CA GLN A 115 4.55 -6.69 -7.15
C GLN A 115 5.26 -6.92 -8.49
N GLY A 116 6.49 -6.40 -8.62
CA GLY A 116 7.31 -6.50 -9.82
C GLY A 116 6.86 -5.57 -10.96
N GLU A 117 7.51 -5.68 -12.11
CA GLU A 117 7.40 -4.73 -13.23
C GLU A 117 5.98 -4.60 -13.81
N LYS A 118 5.19 -5.67 -13.79
CA LYS A 118 3.82 -5.67 -14.34
C LYS A 118 2.76 -5.15 -13.39
N CYS A 119 3.12 -4.91 -12.11
CA CYS A 119 2.19 -4.52 -11.06
C CYS A 119 1.38 -3.28 -11.42
N LEU A 120 2.06 -2.19 -11.82
CA LEU A 120 1.42 -0.92 -12.17
C LEU A 120 0.39 -1.08 -13.28
N ASP A 121 0.79 -1.71 -14.38
CA ASP A 121 -0.06 -1.87 -15.56
C ASP A 121 -1.27 -2.74 -15.27
N ASP A 122 -1.09 -3.83 -14.51
CA ASP A 122 -2.17 -4.76 -14.19
C ASP A 122 -3.21 -4.11 -13.27
N ILE A 123 -2.77 -3.34 -12.28
CA ILE A 123 -3.69 -2.59 -11.39
C ILE A 123 -4.48 -1.56 -12.19
N ILE A 124 -3.82 -0.81 -13.08
CA ILE A 124 -4.49 0.18 -13.94
C ILE A 124 -5.53 -0.49 -14.81
N ARG A 125 -5.21 -1.62 -15.45
CA ARG A 125 -6.17 -2.41 -16.24
C ARG A 125 -7.34 -2.90 -15.40
N GLY A 126 -7.10 -3.32 -14.16
CA GLY A 126 -8.15 -3.71 -13.23
C GLY A 126 -9.13 -2.57 -12.91
N ILE A 127 -8.59 -1.36 -12.66
CA ILE A 127 -9.42 -0.16 -12.46
C ILE A 127 -10.25 0.13 -13.71
N GLU A 128 -9.62 0.08 -14.89
CA GLU A 128 -10.31 0.31 -16.18
C GLU A 128 -11.40 -0.74 -16.44
N TYR A 129 -11.11 -2.00 -16.17
CA TYR A 129 -12.05 -3.12 -16.35
C TYR A 129 -13.37 -2.88 -15.63
N PHE A 130 -13.32 -2.47 -14.35
CA PHE A 130 -14.54 -2.17 -13.59
C PHE A 130 -15.23 -0.88 -14.02
N ASN A 131 -14.49 0.11 -14.52
CA ASN A 131 -15.06 1.40 -14.94
C ASN A 131 -15.68 1.39 -16.34
N ILE A 132 -15.30 0.49 -17.24
CA ILE A 132 -15.73 0.49 -18.65
C ILE A 132 -16.96 -0.40 -18.87
N LYS A 133 -17.06 -1.55 -18.22
CA LYS A 133 -18.10 -2.54 -18.50
C LYS A 133 -19.33 -2.34 -17.61
N LYS A 134 -20.46 -1.99 -18.20
CA LYS A 134 -21.76 -1.90 -17.49
C LYS A 134 -22.14 -3.23 -16.81
N ASP A 135 -21.86 -4.37 -17.43
CA ASP A 135 -22.19 -5.70 -16.90
C ASP A 135 -21.30 -6.14 -15.73
N ASN A 136 -20.12 -5.53 -15.58
CA ASN A 136 -19.18 -5.78 -14.48
C ASN A 136 -19.06 -4.57 -13.54
N SER A 137 -20.03 -3.67 -13.57
CA SER A 137 -20.06 -2.55 -12.64
C SER A 137 -20.17 -3.07 -11.22
N VAL A 138 -19.32 -2.52 -10.36
CA VAL A 138 -19.29 -2.79 -8.92
C VAL A 138 -19.53 -1.50 -8.16
N ASP A 139 -20.02 -1.61 -6.93
CA ASP A 139 -20.33 -0.45 -6.11
C ASP A 139 -19.09 0.17 -5.47
N VAL A 140 -18.05 -0.66 -5.29
CA VAL A 140 -16.76 -0.25 -4.73
C VAL A 140 -15.65 -1.17 -5.24
N ILE A 141 -14.46 -0.62 -5.42
CA ILE A 141 -13.24 -1.37 -5.80
C ILE A 141 -12.29 -1.41 -4.60
N ILE A 142 -11.76 -2.57 -4.26
CA ILE A 142 -10.67 -2.73 -3.30
C ILE A 142 -9.39 -3.05 -4.07
N ILE A 143 -8.36 -2.24 -3.90
CA ILE A 143 -6.99 -2.56 -4.33
C ILE A 143 -6.28 -3.11 -3.10
N ALA A 144 -5.94 -4.41 -3.13
CA ALA A 144 -5.40 -5.09 -1.96
C ALA A 144 -4.06 -5.77 -2.23
N ARG A 145 -3.13 -5.53 -1.31
CA ARG A 145 -1.83 -6.17 -1.26
C ARG A 145 -1.37 -6.31 0.20
N GLY A 146 -0.68 -7.38 0.51
CA GLY A 146 0.04 -7.52 1.78
C GLY A 146 1.22 -6.56 1.89
N GLY A 147 1.89 -6.51 3.03
CA GLY A 147 3.09 -5.70 3.23
C GLY A 147 4.26 -6.10 2.32
N GLY A 148 5.32 -5.29 2.28
CA GLY A 148 6.53 -5.53 1.51
C GLY A 148 7.56 -4.41 1.72
N SER A 149 8.70 -4.50 1.05
CA SER A 149 9.73 -3.47 1.06
C SER A 149 9.24 -2.18 0.38
N LEU A 150 9.96 -1.08 0.59
CA LEU A 150 9.67 0.20 -0.07
C LEU A 150 9.69 0.04 -1.60
N GLU A 151 10.64 -0.73 -2.13
CA GLU A 151 10.77 -1.01 -3.56
C GLU A 151 9.54 -1.76 -4.09
N ASP A 152 9.06 -2.75 -3.35
CA ASP A 152 7.86 -3.50 -3.69
C ASP A 152 6.59 -2.62 -3.71
N LEU A 153 6.56 -1.56 -2.90
CA LEU A 153 5.45 -0.62 -2.83
C LEU A 153 5.56 0.54 -3.83
N MET A 154 6.70 0.68 -4.54
CA MET A 154 6.89 1.75 -5.52
C MET A 154 5.84 1.82 -6.63
N PRO A 155 5.31 0.70 -7.18
CA PRO A 155 4.21 0.76 -8.15
C PRO A 155 2.97 1.50 -7.64
N PHE A 156 2.69 1.43 -6.33
CA PHE A 156 1.57 2.13 -5.67
C PHE A 156 1.87 3.62 -5.39
N ASN A 157 3.10 4.05 -5.64
CA ASN A 157 3.58 5.42 -5.55
C ASN A 157 3.79 6.08 -6.91
N GLU A 158 3.28 5.46 -7.98
CA GLU A 158 3.38 6.01 -9.33
C GLU A 158 2.24 7.00 -9.62
N GLU A 159 2.58 8.16 -10.20
CA GLU A 159 1.61 9.20 -10.52
C GLU A 159 0.54 8.75 -11.51
N LEU A 160 0.90 7.81 -12.39
CA LEU A 160 -0.04 7.26 -13.35
C LEU A 160 -1.19 6.55 -12.64
N LEU A 161 -0.88 5.76 -11.58
CA LEU A 161 -1.88 5.11 -10.75
C LEU A 161 -2.73 6.11 -9.99
N VAL A 162 -2.11 7.12 -9.37
CA VAL A 162 -2.82 8.20 -8.67
C VAL A 162 -3.85 8.86 -9.59
N LYS A 163 -3.45 9.20 -10.81
CA LYS A 163 -4.34 9.81 -11.82
C LYS A 163 -5.48 8.88 -12.24
N LYS A 164 -5.24 7.57 -12.30
CA LYS A 164 -6.28 6.57 -12.64
C LYS A 164 -7.28 6.40 -11.51
N ILE A 165 -6.83 6.31 -10.26
CA ILE A 165 -7.70 6.23 -9.08
C ILE A 165 -8.58 7.49 -9.00
N PHE A 166 -7.97 8.67 -9.12
CA PHE A 166 -8.69 9.93 -9.07
C PHE A 166 -9.79 10.07 -10.15
N LYS A 167 -9.55 9.52 -11.35
CA LYS A 167 -10.51 9.54 -12.47
C LYS A 167 -11.54 8.40 -12.42
N SER A 168 -11.40 7.45 -11.51
CA SER A 168 -12.38 6.36 -11.37
C SER A 168 -13.76 6.94 -11.04
N LYS A 169 -14.80 6.39 -11.68
CA LYS A 169 -16.20 6.73 -11.35
C LYS A 169 -16.70 5.94 -10.15
N ILE A 170 -16.10 4.77 -9.91
CA ILE A 170 -16.42 3.88 -8.82
C ILE A 170 -15.50 4.23 -7.65
N PRO A 171 -16.01 4.34 -6.41
CA PRO A 171 -15.17 4.57 -5.24
C PRO A 171 -14.12 3.47 -5.08
N ILE A 172 -12.91 3.88 -4.68
CA ILE A 172 -11.78 2.97 -4.50
C ILE A 172 -11.31 2.98 -3.06
N VAL A 173 -11.15 1.78 -2.50
CA VAL A 173 -10.53 1.51 -1.20
C VAL A 173 -9.12 1.00 -1.44
N SER A 174 -8.14 1.65 -0.85
CA SER A 174 -6.78 1.15 -0.83
C SER A 174 -6.54 0.34 0.45
N ALA A 175 -6.04 -0.87 0.29
CA ALA A 175 -5.58 -1.76 1.35
C ALA A 175 -4.18 -2.28 0.99
N VAL A 176 -3.26 -1.33 0.83
CA VAL A 176 -1.87 -1.54 0.38
C VAL A 176 -0.93 -1.20 1.53
N GLY A 177 -0.04 -2.14 1.87
CA GLY A 177 0.92 -1.94 2.96
C GLY A 177 0.33 -2.14 4.36
N HIS A 178 1.15 -1.85 5.37
CA HIS A 178 0.79 -1.91 6.78
C HIS A 178 0.46 -0.52 7.34
N GLU A 179 0.06 -0.45 8.61
CA GLU A 179 -0.39 0.80 9.26
C GLU A 179 0.57 1.98 9.13
N THR A 180 1.88 1.73 9.09
CA THR A 180 2.93 2.77 9.05
C THR A 180 3.34 3.19 7.64
N ASP A 181 3.00 2.42 6.60
CA ASP A 181 3.54 2.57 5.25
C ASP A 181 2.50 3.16 4.30
N TYR A 182 2.35 4.49 4.33
CA TYR A 182 1.44 5.20 3.44
C TYR A 182 1.99 5.30 2.02
N THR A 183 1.22 4.85 1.06
CA THR A 183 1.48 5.05 -0.36
C THR A 183 0.68 6.23 -0.93
N LEU A 184 1.08 6.72 -2.12
CA LEU A 184 0.27 7.73 -2.84
C LEU A 184 -1.09 7.16 -3.28
N CYS A 185 -1.17 5.84 -3.50
CA CYS A 185 -2.42 5.13 -3.72
C CYS A 185 -3.38 5.31 -2.52
N ASP A 186 -2.86 5.18 -1.28
CA ASP A 186 -3.67 5.38 -0.07
C ASP A 186 -4.19 6.81 0.06
N LEU A 187 -3.35 7.79 -0.27
CA LEU A 187 -3.72 9.20 -0.14
C LEU A 187 -4.79 9.64 -1.13
N VAL A 188 -4.77 9.11 -2.35
CA VAL A 188 -5.74 9.48 -3.41
C VAL A 188 -7.01 8.66 -3.36
N SER A 189 -7.01 7.48 -2.75
CA SER A 189 -8.18 6.61 -2.64
C SER A 189 -9.27 7.23 -1.78
N ASP A 190 -10.51 6.87 -2.06
CA ASP A 190 -11.69 7.39 -1.35
C ASP A 190 -11.70 6.93 0.11
N LEU A 191 -11.15 5.75 0.37
CA LEU A 191 -10.95 5.22 1.73
C LEU A 191 -9.60 4.47 1.80
N ARG A 192 -8.90 4.63 2.90
CA ARG A 192 -7.73 3.82 3.24
C ARG A 192 -8.08 2.79 4.31
N ALA A 193 -7.68 1.56 4.10
CA ALA A 193 -7.73 0.51 5.11
C ALA A 193 -6.31 0.04 5.49
N PRO A 194 -6.03 -0.21 6.77
CA PRO A 194 -4.71 -0.64 7.23
C PRO A 194 -4.35 -2.07 6.79
N THR A 195 -5.35 -2.88 6.48
CA THR A 195 -5.19 -4.25 6.00
C THR A 195 -6.31 -4.63 5.03
N PRO A 196 -6.12 -5.67 4.19
CA PRO A 196 -7.18 -6.18 3.32
C PRO A 196 -8.45 -6.61 4.06
N SER A 197 -8.32 -7.22 5.24
CA SER A 197 -9.46 -7.60 6.08
C SER A 197 -10.17 -6.37 6.65
N ALA A 198 -9.42 -5.36 7.09
CA ALA A 198 -9.99 -4.11 7.57
C ALA A 198 -10.76 -3.36 6.46
N ALA A 199 -10.32 -3.44 5.19
CA ALA A 199 -11.06 -2.86 4.07
C ALA A 199 -12.49 -3.41 3.99
N VAL A 200 -12.65 -4.72 4.14
CA VAL A 200 -13.98 -5.36 4.17
C VAL A 200 -14.79 -4.87 5.38
N GLU A 201 -14.15 -4.77 6.54
CA GLU A 201 -14.82 -4.33 7.78
C GLU A 201 -15.31 -2.89 7.71
N MET A 202 -14.59 -2.03 7.01
CA MET A 202 -14.93 -0.62 6.87
C MET A 202 -16.07 -0.38 5.86
N ILE A 203 -16.26 -1.26 4.87
CA ILE A 203 -17.25 -1.07 3.81
C ILE A 203 -18.48 -1.96 3.96
N LEU A 204 -18.41 -3.07 4.71
CA LEU A 204 -19.54 -3.96 4.94
C LEU A 204 -20.08 -3.83 6.36
N PRO A 205 -21.39 -3.79 6.50
CA PRO A 205 -22.03 -3.79 7.82
C PRO A 205 -21.77 -5.12 8.54
N ASN A 206 -21.88 -5.10 9.86
CA ASN A 206 -21.83 -6.30 10.65
C ASN A 206 -23.24 -6.92 10.70
N ARG A 207 -23.40 -8.15 10.22
CA ARG A 207 -24.68 -8.86 10.21
C ARG A 207 -25.31 -8.95 11.60
N LYS A 208 -24.49 -9.05 12.67
CA LYS A 208 -24.99 -9.15 14.04
C LYS A 208 -25.55 -7.82 14.57
N GLU A 209 -25.22 -6.71 13.94
CA GLU A 209 -25.72 -5.37 14.33
C GLU A 209 -26.98 -4.97 13.57
N ILE A 210 -27.34 -5.73 12.52
CA ILE A 210 -28.54 -5.49 11.69
C ILE A 210 -29.71 -6.35 12.16
N LEU A 211 -29.45 -7.50 12.76
CA LEU A 211 -30.45 -8.45 13.29
C LEU A 211 -30.77 -8.14 14.74
#